data_640f24d6b8726ee627af0942902da612
#
_entry.id   640f24d6b8726ee627af0942902da612
#
_cell.length_a   1.000
_cell.length_b   1.000
_cell.length_c   1.000
_cell.angle_alpha   90.00
_cell.angle_beta   90.00
_cell.angle_gamma   90.00
#
_symmetry.space_group_name_H-M   'P 1'
#
loop_
_entity.id
_entity.type
_entity.pdbx_description
1 polymer ?
#
loop_
_entity_poly.entity_id
_entity_poly.type
_entity_poly.pdbx_seq_one_letter_code
_entity_poly.pdbx_strand_id
1 'polypeptide(L)'
;FLFFFLTVVFFQVSFGQNIEFIYELVYRPNVDDEKTNKEYFSLLYDTDQQQSYFKNITGLEENWASKNEIGFNTQVFKNFKENKFYLLDKVLSKFYKNDFKKINNWMITNDSKYILNHKTYQAKIASGGRNWVAWYSAEIPFADGPYKFNGLPGLIFEITDTENNYSFKLVQILKSNKNIILPNYTSLNDDDLKKLKKKTLENPSSNLMLAINQMKGNNMGFSVTFDNKNIDEKEMAEQLDKEIKEFNKTFNNPIEIGDVWLK
;
A
#
# COMPACT_ATOMS: atom_id res chain seq x y z
N PHE A 1 42.05 -33.92 -34.74
CA PHE A 1 40.69 -33.32 -34.60
C PHE A 1 40.31 -33.32 -33.12
N LEU A 2 40.42 -32.15 -32.50
CA LEU A 2 40.05 -31.94 -31.08
C LEU A 2 38.60 -31.42 -31.07
N PHE A 3 37.66 -32.23 -30.58
CA PHE A 3 36.27 -31.79 -30.37
C PHE A 3 36.20 -31.04 -29.06
N PHE A 4 35.97 -29.73 -29.12
CA PHE A 4 35.63 -28.90 -27.96
C PHE A 4 34.14 -29.11 -27.65
N PHE A 5 33.85 -29.85 -26.58
CA PHE A 5 32.49 -29.93 -26.00
C PHE A 5 32.22 -28.66 -25.22
N LEU A 6 31.45 -27.74 -25.83
CA LEU A 6 30.92 -26.56 -25.14
C LEU A 6 29.76 -27.03 -24.23
N THR A 7 30.05 -27.28 -22.96
CA THR A 7 29.00 -27.52 -21.97
C THR A 7 28.26 -26.20 -21.67
N VAL A 8 27.10 -26.03 -22.31
CA VAL A 8 26.16 -24.97 -21.95
C VAL A 8 25.56 -25.37 -20.60
N VAL A 9 26.02 -24.75 -19.52
CA VAL A 9 25.39 -24.88 -18.21
C VAL A 9 24.07 -24.11 -18.26
N PHE A 10 22.98 -24.81 -18.50
CA PHE A 10 21.66 -24.26 -18.27
C PHE A 10 21.51 -24.05 -16.75
N PHE A 11 21.57 -22.82 -16.31
CA PHE A 11 21.03 -22.43 -15.00
C PHE A 11 19.53 -22.73 -15.04
N GLN A 12 19.14 -23.87 -14.52
CA GLN A 12 17.73 -24.11 -14.20
C GLN A 12 17.38 -23.17 -13.06
N VAL A 13 16.81 -22.01 -13.39
CA VAL A 13 16.09 -21.21 -12.41
C VAL A 13 14.90 -22.06 -11.98
N SER A 14 14.98 -22.64 -10.78
CA SER A 14 13.86 -23.35 -10.16
C SER A 14 12.77 -22.32 -9.94
N PHE A 15 11.83 -22.21 -10.87
CA PHE A 15 10.59 -21.47 -10.73
C PHE A 15 9.74 -22.26 -9.72
N GLY A 16 9.39 -21.65 -8.63
CA GLY A 16 8.57 -22.28 -7.58
C GLY A 16 8.71 -21.61 -6.22
N GLN A 17 9.46 -20.52 -6.11
CA GLN A 17 9.64 -19.82 -4.86
C GLN A 17 9.20 -18.35 -5.03
N ASN A 18 8.21 -17.94 -4.25
CA ASN A 18 7.77 -16.54 -4.25
C ASN A 18 8.89 -15.64 -3.74
N ILE A 19 8.86 -14.37 -4.14
CA ILE A 19 9.84 -13.37 -3.74
C ILE A 19 9.10 -12.27 -2.98
N GLU A 20 9.67 -11.88 -1.85
CA GLU A 20 9.13 -10.79 -1.04
C GLU A 20 10.10 -9.62 -1.05
N PHE A 21 9.62 -8.46 -1.50
CA PHE A 21 10.35 -7.21 -1.54
C PHE A 21 9.85 -6.33 -0.40
N ILE A 22 10.75 -5.95 0.51
CA ILE A 22 10.41 -5.09 1.64
C ILE A 22 10.74 -3.65 1.28
N TYR A 23 9.73 -2.79 1.37
CA TYR A 23 9.85 -1.36 1.14
C TYR A 23 9.67 -0.58 2.43
N GLU A 24 10.56 0.37 2.66
CA GLU A 24 10.38 1.45 3.62
C GLU A 24 9.61 2.58 2.94
N LEU A 25 8.52 3.02 3.52
CA LEU A 25 7.80 4.24 3.15
C LEU A 25 8.11 5.32 4.19
N VAL A 26 8.64 6.44 3.74
CA VAL A 26 8.70 7.68 4.52
C VAL A 26 7.73 8.66 3.88
N TYR A 27 6.82 9.23 4.67
CA TYR A 27 5.82 10.17 4.14
C TYR A 27 5.47 11.26 5.13
N ARG A 28 5.03 12.40 4.59
CA ARG A 28 4.50 13.53 5.34
C ARG A 28 2.97 13.40 5.43
N PRO A 29 2.41 13.11 6.60
CA PRO A 29 0.97 12.96 6.74
C PRO A 29 0.22 14.30 6.62
N ASN A 30 0.89 15.41 6.92
CA ASN A 30 0.35 16.76 6.89
C ASN A 30 1.15 17.64 5.93
N VAL A 31 0.48 18.33 5.02
CA VAL A 31 1.11 19.23 4.04
C VAL A 31 1.74 20.46 4.71
N ASP A 32 1.21 20.88 5.86
CA ASP A 32 1.66 22.07 6.60
C ASP A 32 2.71 21.76 7.68
N ASP A 33 3.10 20.48 7.84
CA ASP A 33 4.09 20.06 8.84
C ASP A 33 5.21 19.28 8.16
N GLU A 34 6.46 19.51 8.58
CA GLU A 34 7.64 18.77 8.08
C GLU A 34 7.82 17.39 8.72
N LYS A 35 7.03 17.05 9.73
CA LYS A 35 7.10 15.74 10.37
C LYS A 35 6.79 14.63 9.39
N THR A 36 7.60 13.58 9.46
CA THR A 36 7.43 12.39 8.63
C THR A 36 7.08 11.19 9.47
N ASN A 37 6.26 10.32 8.90
CA ASN A 37 6.02 8.97 9.39
C ASN A 37 6.83 7.97 8.59
N LYS A 38 7.16 6.84 9.23
CA LYS A 38 7.87 5.73 8.61
C LYS A 38 7.08 4.44 8.81
N GLU A 39 6.89 3.72 7.71
CA GLU A 39 6.19 2.43 7.68
C GLU A 39 6.91 1.46 6.75
N TYR A 40 6.65 0.16 6.93
CA TYR A 40 7.21 -0.89 6.09
C TYR A 40 6.10 -1.67 5.37
N PHE A 41 6.39 -2.03 4.13
CA PHE A 41 5.47 -2.73 3.25
C PHE A 41 6.14 -3.96 2.64
N SER A 42 5.36 -5.01 2.50
CA SER A 42 5.71 -6.20 1.73
C SER A 42 5.07 -6.12 0.36
N LEU A 43 5.86 -6.29 -0.69
CA LEU A 43 5.42 -6.64 -2.03
C LEU A 43 5.75 -8.12 -2.24
N LEU A 44 4.77 -8.99 -2.02
CA LEU A 44 4.91 -10.41 -2.29
C LEU A 44 4.64 -10.68 -3.77
N TYR A 45 5.61 -11.25 -4.49
CA TYR A 45 5.50 -11.58 -5.91
C TYR A 45 5.45 -13.11 -6.09
N ASP A 46 4.36 -13.58 -6.68
CA ASP A 46 4.17 -14.97 -7.13
C ASP A 46 4.72 -15.11 -8.55
N THR A 47 5.83 -15.83 -8.70
CA THR A 47 6.53 -15.96 -9.97
C THR A 47 5.77 -16.84 -10.96
N ASP A 48 5.00 -17.82 -10.49
CA ASP A 48 4.27 -18.76 -11.34
C ASP A 48 2.98 -18.13 -11.90
N GLN A 49 2.27 -17.40 -11.04
CA GLN A 49 1.03 -16.72 -11.41
C GLN A 49 1.27 -15.33 -12.00
N GLN A 50 2.49 -14.79 -11.90
CA GLN A 50 2.83 -13.41 -12.26
C GLN A 50 1.87 -12.40 -11.59
N GLN A 51 1.72 -12.59 -10.29
CA GLN A 51 0.88 -11.76 -9.44
C GLN A 51 1.70 -11.13 -8.34
N SER A 52 1.30 -9.95 -7.89
CA SER A 52 1.88 -9.37 -6.69
C SER A 52 0.84 -8.77 -5.77
N TYR A 53 1.19 -8.72 -4.49
CA TYR A 53 0.36 -8.17 -3.45
C TYR A 53 1.18 -7.28 -2.54
N PHE A 54 0.89 -5.99 -2.57
CA PHE A 54 1.52 -4.97 -1.76
C PHE A 54 0.62 -4.63 -0.57
N LYS A 55 1.17 -4.74 0.64
CA LYS A 55 0.45 -4.41 1.88
C LYS A 55 1.40 -3.99 2.98
N ASN A 56 0.87 -3.27 3.98
CA ASN A 56 1.61 -2.91 5.18
C ASN A 56 2.01 -4.18 5.97
N ILE A 57 3.21 -4.15 6.55
CA ILE A 57 3.69 -5.17 7.49
C ILE A 57 3.24 -4.73 8.88
N THR A 58 2.15 -5.34 9.37
CA THR A 58 1.64 -5.10 10.72
C THR A 58 1.99 -6.24 11.65
N GLY A 59 2.57 -5.93 12.79
CA GLY A 59 2.79 -6.80 13.95
C GLY A 59 3.34 -8.20 13.70
N LEU A 60 4.36 -8.64 14.38
CA LEU A 60 5.00 -9.96 14.50
C LEU A 60 6.38 -10.11 13.87
N GLU A 61 6.81 -9.30 12.91
CA GLU A 61 8.21 -9.28 12.52
C GLU A 61 8.86 -8.08 13.20
N GLU A 62 9.49 -8.32 14.34
CA GLU A 62 10.03 -7.30 15.28
C GLU A 62 10.94 -6.24 14.61
N ASN A 63 11.51 -6.55 13.45
CA ASN A 63 12.43 -5.66 12.73
C ASN A 63 11.72 -4.67 11.78
N TRP A 64 10.47 -4.93 11.36
CA TRP A 64 9.78 -4.17 10.31
C TRP A 64 8.38 -3.70 10.69
N ALA A 65 7.94 -3.94 11.94
CA ALA A 65 6.61 -3.53 12.37
C ALA A 65 6.46 -2.00 12.35
N SER A 66 5.38 -1.53 11.76
CA SER A 66 4.97 -0.13 11.87
C SER A 66 4.61 0.18 13.31
N LYS A 67 5.22 1.20 13.89
CA LYS A 67 4.95 1.62 15.28
C LYS A 67 3.61 2.34 15.44
N ASN A 68 2.99 2.74 14.33
CA ASN A 68 1.76 3.50 14.31
C ASN A 68 0.62 2.65 13.77
N GLU A 69 -0.44 2.47 14.54
CA GLU A 69 -1.69 1.82 14.12
C GLU A 69 -2.46 2.65 13.06
N ILE A 70 -2.04 3.89 12.86
CA ILE A 70 -2.65 4.87 11.97
C ILE A 70 -1.65 5.15 10.85
N GLY A 71 -1.88 4.55 9.71
CA GLY A 71 -0.94 4.67 8.62
C GLY A 71 -1.55 4.45 7.25
N PHE A 72 -0.69 4.30 6.28
CA PHE A 72 -1.08 4.03 4.90
C PHE A 72 -1.64 2.60 4.78
N ASN A 73 -2.97 2.47 4.78
CA ASN A 73 -3.67 1.17 4.83
C ASN A 73 -4.07 0.61 3.47
N THR A 74 -3.74 1.29 2.38
CA THR A 74 -4.08 0.83 1.03
C THR A 74 -3.26 -0.39 0.66
N GLN A 75 -3.93 -1.46 0.27
CA GLN A 75 -3.34 -2.66 -0.27
C GLN A 75 -3.49 -2.67 -1.79
N VAL A 76 -2.54 -3.26 -2.50
CA VAL A 76 -2.56 -3.28 -3.97
C VAL A 76 -2.33 -4.69 -4.49
N PHE A 77 -3.24 -5.16 -5.32
CA PHE A 77 -3.07 -6.41 -6.04
C PHE A 77 -2.83 -6.13 -7.53
N LYS A 78 -1.87 -6.85 -8.09
CA LYS A 78 -1.52 -6.75 -9.51
C LYS A 78 -1.42 -8.16 -10.10
N ASN A 79 -2.18 -8.44 -11.14
CA ASN A 79 -2.06 -9.65 -11.94
C ASN A 79 -1.60 -9.26 -13.36
N PHE A 80 -0.33 -9.48 -13.64
CA PHE A 80 0.29 -9.10 -14.90
C PHE A 80 -0.12 -10.01 -16.05
N LYS A 81 -0.40 -11.28 -15.76
CA LYS A 81 -0.84 -12.27 -16.75
C LYS A 81 -2.25 -11.96 -17.29
N GLU A 82 -3.14 -11.53 -16.39
CA GLU A 82 -4.52 -11.20 -16.74
C GLU A 82 -4.74 -9.70 -16.98
N ASN A 83 -3.70 -8.88 -16.79
CA ASN A 83 -3.77 -7.42 -16.84
C ASN A 83 -4.87 -6.84 -15.92
N LYS A 84 -4.98 -7.39 -14.70
CA LYS A 84 -5.93 -6.95 -13.68
C LYS A 84 -5.18 -6.30 -12.51
N PHE A 85 -5.49 -5.05 -12.23
CA PHE A 85 -4.83 -4.26 -11.19
C PHE A 85 -5.90 -3.56 -10.36
N TYR A 86 -5.83 -3.68 -9.03
CA TYR A 86 -6.78 -3.00 -8.17
C TYR A 86 -6.23 -2.65 -6.79
N LEU A 87 -6.76 -1.57 -6.25
CA LEU A 87 -6.60 -1.16 -4.87
C LEU A 87 -7.62 -1.90 -4.00
N LEU A 88 -7.24 -2.19 -2.78
CA LEU A 88 -8.09 -2.69 -1.72
C LEU A 88 -8.01 -1.70 -0.56
N ASP A 89 -8.98 -0.81 -0.50
CA ASP A 89 -9.11 0.17 0.58
C ASP A 89 -10.03 -0.35 1.67
N LYS A 90 -9.60 -0.27 2.90
CA LYS A 90 -10.42 -0.60 4.05
C LYS A 90 -11.21 0.64 4.48
N VAL A 91 -12.53 0.56 4.41
CA VAL A 91 -13.44 1.58 4.95
C VAL A 91 -14.23 0.93 6.07
N LEU A 92 -14.01 1.40 7.30
CA LEU A 92 -14.50 0.75 8.51
C LEU A 92 -13.98 -0.69 8.61
N SER A 93 -14.89 -1.68 8.64
CA SER A 93 -14.56 -3.11 8.73
C SER A 93 -14.54 -3.85 7.39
N LYS A 94 -14.81 -3.16 6.27
CA LYS A 94 -14.96 -3.79 4.94
C LYS A 94 -13.88 -3.33 3.98
N PHE A 95 -13.43 -4.25 3.11
CA PHE A 95 -12.55 -3.91 2.00
C PHE A 95 -13.36 -3.62 0.74
N TYR A 96 -12.94 -2.58 0.05
CA TYR A 96 -13.50 -2.15 -1.22
C TYR A 96 -12.43 -2.20 -2.30
N LYS A 97 -12.76 -2.84 -3.42
CA LYS A 97 -11.90 -2.96 -4.58
C LYS A 97 -12.18 -1.83 -5.56
N ASN A 98 -11.13 -1.14 -5.98
CA ASN A 98 -11.15 -0.15 -7.03
C ASN A 98 -10.11 -0.50 -8.10
N ASP A 99 -10.53 -0.66 -9.35
CA ASP A 99 -9.64 -1.05 -10.44
C ASP A 99 -8.81 0.15 -10.94
N PHE A 100 -7.55 -0.10 -11.28
CA PHE A 100 -6.70 0.88 -11.95
C PHE A 100 -6.00 0.26 -13.17
N LYS A 101 -5.43 1.10 -14.03
CA LYS A 101 -4.74 0.65 -15.24
C LYS A 101 -3.24 0.50 -15.01
N LYS A 102 -2.63 -0.42 -15.74
CA LYS A 102 -1.17 -0.52 -15.83
C LYS A 102 -0.58 0.83 -16.26
N ILE A 103 0.49 1.22 -15.60
CA ILE A 103 1.23 2.43 -15.94
C ILE A 103 2.11 2.14 -17.16
N ASN A 104 2.03 2.97 -18.19
CA ASN A 104 2.78 2.78 -19.44
C ASN A 104 3.38 4.08 -20.01
N ASN A 105 3.24 5.20 -19.30
CA ASN A 105 3.67 6.53 -19.75
C ASN A 105 4.90 7.06 -18.99
N TRP A 106 5.80 6.16 -18.58
CA TRP A 106 7.08 6.53 -17.99
C TRP A 106 7.98 7.23 -18.96
N MET A 107 8.62 8.31 -18.52
CA MET A 107 9.72 8.97 -19.21
C MET A 107 11.04 8.47 -18.62
N ILE A 108 11.70 7.54 -19.34
CA ILE A 108 13.01 7.01 -18.94
C ILE A 108 14.09 8.04 -19.28
N THR A 109 15.03 8.28 -18.36
CA THR A 109 16.18 9.19 -18.55
C THR A 109 17.48 8.40 -18.74
N ASN A 110 18.57 9.11 -19.02
CA ASN A 110 19.89 8.50 -19.12
C ASN A 110 20.64 8.38 -17.78
N ASP A 111 20.02 8.87 -16.70
CA ASP A 111 20.64 8.86 -15.38
C ASP A 111 20.67 7.43 -14.81
N SER A 112 21.78 7.09 -14.18
CA SER A 112 21.93 5.80 -13.51
C SER A 112 22.71 5.93 -12.21
N LYS A 113 22.39 5.07 -11.23
CA LYS A 113 23.11 4.92 -9.96
C LYS A 113 23.07 3.47 -9.49
N TYR A 114 23.85 3.14 -8.47
CA TYR A 114 23.75 1.83 -7.81
C TYR A 114 22.91 1.94 -6.53
N ILE A 115 21.97 1.00 -6.36
CA ILE A 115 21.14 0.83 -5.16
C ILE A 115 21.18 -0.65 -4.79
N LEU A 116 21.52 -1.00 -3.56
CA LEU A 116 21.64 -2.38 -3.08
C LEU A 116 22.49 -3.26 -4.02
N ASN A 117 23.60 -2.72 -4.52
CA ASN A 117 24.52 -3.34 -5.50
C ASN A 117 23.92 -3.65 -6.89
N HIS A 118 22.73 -3.16 -7.20
CA HIS A 118 22.11 -3.25 -8.51
C HIS A 118 22.24 -1.95 -9.28
N LYS A 119 22.55 -2.04 -10.58
CA LYS A 119 22.51 -0.87 -11.45
C LYS A 119 21.06 -0.47 -11.69
N THR A 120 20.74 0.77 -11.37
CA THR A 120 19.39 1.32 -11.54
C THR A 120 19.42 2.48 -12.54
N TYR A 121 18.29 2.66 -13.21
CA TYR A 121 18.05 3.74 -14.17
C TYR A 121 16.88 4.60 -13.70
N GLN A 122 16.93 5.88 -14.01
CA GLN A 122 15.90 6.83 -13.61
C GLN A 122 14.74 6.84 -14.61
N ALA A 123 13.53 6.96 -14.08
CA ALA A 123 12.32 7.25 -14.84
C ALA A 123 11.44 8.25 -14.09
N LYS A 124 10.64 9.02 -14.85
CA LYS A 124 9.74 10.05 -14.30
C LYS A 124 8.32 9.82 -14.79
N ILE A 125 7.35 10.20 -13.96
CA ILE A 125 5.93 10.11 -14.30
C ILE A 125 5.11 11.13 -13.49
N ALA A 126 4.01 11.62 -14.08
CA ALA A 126 2.94 12.28 -13.35
C ALA A 126 1.83 11.28 -13.05
N SER A 127 1.49 11.07 -11.78
CA SER A 127 0.47 10.12 -11.33
C SER A 127 -0.13 10.56 -10.01
N GLY A 128 -1.47 10.42 -9.84
CA GLY A 128 -2.15 10.77 -8.61
C GLY A 128 -2.05 12.25 -8.22
N GLY A 129 -1.91 13.14 -9.21
CA GLY A 129 -1.71 14.59 -9.00
C GLY A 129 -0.27 14.97 -8.59
N ARG A 130 0.67 14.02 -8.50
CA ARG A 130 2.07 14.24 -8.12
C ARG A 130 3.01 13.90 -9.27
N ASN A 131 4.19 14.53 -9.27
CA ASN A 131 5.30 14.16 -10.14
C ASN A 131 6.26 13.25 -9.37
N TRP A 132 6.64 12.14 -9.98
CA TRP A 132 7.44 11.09 -9.35
C TRP A 132 8.74 10.87 -10.09
N VAL A 133 9.80 10.55 -9.33
CA VAL A 133 11.09 10.10 -9.83
C VAL A 133 11.33 8.69 -9.29
N ALA A 134 11.43 7.73 -10.19
CA ALA A 134 11.68 6.32 -9.87
C ALA A 134 13.09 5.90 -10.31
N TRP A 135 13.66 4.97 -9.55
CA TRP A 135 14.90 4.25 -9.89
C TRP A 135 14.57 2.76 -9.96
N TYR A 136 14.72 2.17 -11.14
CA TYR A 136 14.40 0.76 -11.39
C TYR A 136 15.61 -0.01 -11.89
N SER A 137 15.67 -1.32 -11.66
CA SER A 137 16.72 -2.20 -12.16
C SER A 137 16.16 -3.28 -13.07
N ALA A 138 16.72 -3.39 -14.30
CA ALA A 138 16.41 -4.47 -15.22
C ALA A 138 17.07 -5.81 -14.80
N GLU A 139 17.98 -5.81 -13.84
CA GLU A 139 18.58 -7.03 -13.29
C GLU A 139 17.55 -7.88 -12.53
N ILE A 140 16.47 -7.25 -12.06
CA ILE A 140 15.30 -7.93 -11.50
C ILE A 140 14.12 -7.71 -12.47
N PRO A 141 13.84 -8.67 -13.38
CA PRO A 141 12.97 -8.46 -14.53
C PRO A 141 11.48 -8.54 -14.21
N PHE A 142 11.07 -7.98 -13.06
CA PHE A 142 9.67 -7.83 -12.70
C PHE A 142 9.25 -6.37 -12.93
N ALA A 143 8.32 -6.16 -13.87
CA ALA A 143 7.82 -4.83 -14.21
C ALA A 143 6.89 -4.26 -13.11
N ASP A 144 7.36 -4.29 -11.87
CA ASP A 144 6.59 -4.01 -10.66
C ASP A 144 7.31 -3.03 -9.71
N GLY A 145 6.62 -2.64 -8.64
CA GLY A 145 7.11 -1.73 -7.62
C GLY A 145 6.10 -1.51 -6.49
N PRO A 146 6.42 -0.63 -5.53
CA PRO A 146 5.54 -0.34 -4.41
C PRO A 146 4.24 0.32 -4.86
N TYR A 147 3.19 0.21 -4.06
CA TYR A 147 1.88 0.82 -4.31
C TYR A 147 1.36 0.48 -5.73
N LYS A 148 0.80 1.45 -6.46
CA LYS A 148 0.31 1.29 -7.84
C LYS A 148 1.42 1.30 -8.89
N PHE A 149 2.64 1.66 -8.52
CA PHE A 149 3.72 1.85 -9.47
C PHE A 149 4.16 0.53 -10.10
N ASN A 150 4.16 0.47 -11.42
CA ASN A 150 4.50 -0.69 -12.22
C ASN A 150 4.82 -0.26 -13.66
N GLY A 151 5.22 -1.19 -14.52
CA GLY A 151 5.32 -0.99 -15.96
C GLY A 151 6.69 -0.51 -16.48
N LEU A 152 7.67 -0.27 -15.61
CA LEU A 152 9.07 -0.10 -16.00
C LEU A 152 9.69 -1.47 -16.39
N PRO A 153 10.75 -1.50 -17.21
CA PRO A 153 11.40 -2.75 -17.61
C PRO A 153 12.31 -3.31 -16.50
N GLY A 154 11.72 -3.55 -15.30
CA GLY A 154 12.37 -4.05 -14.11
C GLY A 154 11.73 -3.53 -12.85
N LEU A 155 12.21 -4.05 -11.70
CA LEU A 155 11.70 -3.71 -10.38
C LEU A 155 12.06 -2.26 -10.00
N ILE A 156 11.11 -1.54 -9.44
CA ILE A 156 11.34 -0.20 -8.89
C ILE A 156 11.99 -0.35 -7.50
N PHE A 157 13.19 0.18 -7.34
CA PHE A 157 13.98 0.17 -6.10
C PHE A 157 13.68 1.37 -5.21
N GLU A 158 13.54 2.54 -5.83
CA GLU A 158 13.14 3.76 -5.14
C GLU A 158 12.13 4.51 -5.99
N ILE A 159 11.19 5.16 -5.32
CA ILE A 159 10.33 6.14 -5.97
C ILE A 159 9.95 7.22 -4.97
N THR A 160 10.14 8.47 -5.35
CA THR A 160 9.89 9.65 -4.50
C THR A 160 9.16 10.70 -5.32
N ASP A 161 8.17 11.37 -4.75
CA ASP A 161 7.56 12.52 -5.41
C ASP A 161 8.49 13.74 -5.33
N THR A 162 8.38 14.66 -6.30
CA THR A 162 9.31 15.79 -6.45
C THR A 162 9.26 16.78 -5.29
N GLU A 163 8.24 16.73 -4.46
CA GLU A 163 8.06 17.58 -3.28
C GLU A 163 8.50 16.87 -1.97
N ASN A 164 9.00 15.63 -2.07
CA ASN A 164 9.42 14.80 -0.96
C ASN A 164 8.33 14.54 0.10
N ASN A 165 7.06 14.49 -0.35
CA ASN A 165 5.96 14.10 0.53
C ASN A 165 5.91 12.58 0.75
N TYR A 166 6.32 11.79 -0.25
CA TYR A 166 6.30 10.33 -0.22
C TYR A 166 7.59 9.77 -0.82
N SER A 167 8.22 8.84 -0.13
CA SER A 167 9.41 8.13 -0.60
C SER A 167 9.32 6.66 -0.23
N PHE A 168 9.22 5.80 -1.24
CA PHE A 168 9.36 4.34 -1.08
C PHE A 168 10.78 3.93 -1.44
N LYS A 169 11.41 3.12 -0.59
CA LYS A 169 12.74 2.55 -0.82
C LYS A 169 12.75 1.07 -0.56
N LEU A 170 13.21 0.29 -1.52
CA LEU A 170 13.49 -1.13 -1.33
C LEU A 170 14.62 -1.29 -0.32
N VAL A 171 14.38 -2.03 0.75
CA VAL A 171 15.35 -2.26 1.83
C VAL A 171 15.80 -3.72 1.92
N GLN A 172 14.98 -4.66 1.43
CA GLN A 172 15.33 -6.06 1.46
C GLN A 172 14.62 -6.87 0.36
N ILE A 173 15.29 -7.94 -0.08
CA ILE A 173 14.76 -8.94 -1.03
C ILE A 173 14.88 -10.30 -0.36
N LEU A 174 13.77 -11.03 -0.25
CA LEU A 174 13.69 -12.32 0.44
C LEU A 174 13.06 -13.38 -0.47
N LYS A 175 13.52 -14.60 -0.35
CA LYS A 175 12.76 -15.77 -0.82
C LYS A 175 11.60 -16.01 0.13
N SER A 176 10.43 -16.33 -0.39
CA SER A 176 9.21 -16.46 0.40
C SER A 176 8.43 -17.73 0.04
N ASN A 177 7.89 -18.39 1.05
CA ASN A 177 6.93 -19.49 0.89
C ASN A 177 5.48 -19.02 1.16
N LYS A 178 5.29 -17.70 1.35
CA LYS A 178 3.95 -17.11 1.59
C LYS A 178 3.13 -17.16 0.30
N ASN A 179 1.84 -17.42 0.42
CA ASN A 179 0.89 -17.30 -0.68
C ASN A 179 0.15 -15.96 -0.63
N ILE A 180 -0.27 -15.47 -1.79
CA ILE A 180 -1.13 -14.29 -1.88
C ILE A 180 -2.55 -14.69 -1.46
N ILE A 181 -3.02 -14.12 -0.36
CA ILE A 181 -4.37 -14.30 0.14
C ILE A 181 -5.02 -12.92 0.25
N LEU A 182 -6.05 -12.68 -0.55
CA LEU A 182 -6.77 -11.42 -0.56
C LEU A 182 -7.92 -11.45 0.46
N PRO A 183 -8.23 -10.31 1.10
CA PRO A 183 -9.42 -10.21 1.93
C PRO A 183 -10.69 -10.30 1.09
N ASN A 184 -11.84 -10.62 1.71
CA ASN A 184 -13.13 -10.45 1.08
C ASN A 184 -13.37 -8.97 0.78
N TYR A 185 -13.80 -8.63 -0.42
CA TYR A 185 -14.01 -7.26 -0.86
C TYR A 185 -15.30 -7.06 -1.65
N THR A 186 -15.78 -5.83 -1.67
CA THR A 186 -16.86 -5.36 -2.54
C THR A 186 -16.28 -4.44 -3.63
N SER A 187 -16.69 -4.62 -4.88
CA SER A 187 -16.24 -3.74 -5.97
C SER A 187 -17.01 -2.42 -5.94
N LEU A 188 -16.28 -1.31 -5.99
CA LEU A 188 -16.82 0.04 -6.20
C LEU A 188 -16.00 0.72 -7.30
N ASN A 189 -16.61 1.66 -8.01
CA ASN A 189 -15.86 2.58 -8.85
C ASN A 189 -15.18 3.67 -7.99
N ASP A 190 -14.24 4.39 -8.58
CA ASP A 190 -13.43 5.40 -7.89
C ASP A 190 -14.28 6.51 -7.25
N ASP A 191 -15.27 7.02 -7.96
CA ASP A 191 -16.13 8.09 -7.48
C ASP A 191 -17.00 7.67 -6.29
N ASP A 192 -17.56 6.48 -6.33
CA ASP A 192 -18.40 5.95 -5.24
C ASP A 192 -17.54 5.60 -4.02
N LEU A 193 -16.32 5.09 -4.22
CA LEU A 193 -15.39 4.85 -3.12
C LEU A 193 -14.96 6.16 -2.45
N LYS A 194 -14.63 7.20 -3.22
CA LYS A 194 -14.31 8.54 -2.69
C LYS A 194 -15.48 9.15 -1.94
N LYS A 195 -16.71 9.03 -2.46
CA LYS A 195 -17.93 9.48 -1.76
C LYS A 195 -18.13 8.74 -0.45
N LEU A 196 -17.92 7.41 -0.45
CA LEU A 196 -18.04 6.60 0.76
C LEU A 196 -17.02 7.01 1.82
N LYS A 197 -15.75 7.19 1.42
CA LYS A 197 -14.68 7.68 2.31
C LYS A 197 -15.04 9.04 2.92
N LYS A 198 -15.43 10.02 2.10
CA LYS A 198 -15.84 11.36 2.56
C LYS A 198 -17.00 11.30 3.54
N LYS A 199 -18.07 10.55 3.19
CA LYS A 199 -19.23 10.38 4.06
C LYS A 199 -18.87 9.75 5.42
N THR A 200 -17.91 8.81 5.42
CA THR A 200 -17.42 8.20 6.66
C THR A 200 -16.69 9.21 7.54
N LEU A 201 -15.94 10.14 6.95
CA LEU A 201 -15.25 11.21 7.68
C LEU A 201 -16.19 12.33 8.17
N GLU A 202 -17.25 12.61 7.42
CA GLU A 202 -18.25 13.63 7.80
C GLU A 202 -19.13 13.19 8.99
N ASN A 203 -19.40 11.87 9.08
CA ASN A 203 -20.27 11.30 10.10
C ASN A 203 -19.66 10.02 10.71
N PRO A 204 -18.52 10.11 11.38
CA PRO A 204 -17.79 8.93 11.86
C PRO A 204 -18.58 8.13 12.90
N SER A 205 -19.30 8.79 13.78
CA SER A 205 -20.11 8.13 14.83
C SER A 205 -21.37 7.45 14.30
N SER A 206 -21.88 7.82 13.12
CA SER A 206 -23.16 7.29 12.61
C SER A 206 -23.11 5.76 12.39
N ASN A 207 -22.00 5.24 11.88
CA ASN A 207 -21.83 3.80 11.66
C ASN A 207 -21.67 3.02 12.97
N LEU A 208 -21.00 3.62 13.94
CA LEU A 208 -20.90 3.08 15.30
C LEU A 208 -22.29 2.97 15.95
N MET A 209 -23.08 4.05 15.86
CA MET A 209 -24.43 4.07 16.40
C MET A 209 -25.36 3.04 15.74
N LEU A 210 -25.22 2.84 14.41
CA LEU A 210 -25.96 1.77 13.73
C LEU A 210 -25.57 0.38 14.24
N ALA A 211 -24.29 0.11 14.45
CA ALA A 211 -23.82 -1.17 14.99
C ALA A 211 -24.32 -1.40 16.43
N ILE A 212 -24.27 -0.39 17.28
CA ILE A 212 -24.80 -0.44 18.66
C ILE A 212 -26.30 -0.74 18.66
N ASN A 213 -27.08 -0.04 17.82
CA ASN A 213 -28.51 -0.25 17.72
C ASN A 213 -28.85 -1.66 17.24
N GLN A 214 -28.07 -2.25 16.32
CA GLN A 214 -28.24 -3.63 15.90
C GLN A 214 -27.93 -4.63 17.03
N MET A 215 -26.90 -4.38 17.82
CA MET A 215 -26.57 -5.22 19.00
C MET A 215 -27.69 -5.18 20.04
N LYS A 216 -28.21 -3.99 20.31
CA LYS A 216 -29.36 -3.82 21.23
C LYS A 216 -30.63 -4.53 20.74
N GLY A 217 -30.93 -4.42 19.45
CA GLY A 217 -32.05 -5.13 18.83
C GLY A 217 -31.95 -6.65 18.94
N ASN A 218 -30.74 -7.19 19.10
CA ASN A 218 -30.49 -8.61 19.33
C ASN A 218 -30.33 -9.00 20.80
N ASN A 219 -30.79 -8.14 21.74
CA ASN A 219 -30.62 -8.31 23.19
C ASN A 219 -29.18 -8.54 23.67
N MET A 220 -28.19 -8.07 22.91
CA MET A 220 -26.79 -8.07 23.33
C MET A 220 -26.50 -6.81 24.15
N GLY A 221 -26.05 -7.01 25.39
CA GLY A 221 -25.58 -5.92 26.23
C GLY A 221 -24.33 -5.28 25.62
N PHE A 222 -24.30 -3.95 25.61
CA PHE A 222 -23.16 -3.18 25.15
C PHE A 222 -22.74 -2.20 26.26
N SER A 223 -21.47 -2.27 26.64
CA SER A 223 -20.86 -1.28 27.53
C SER A 223 -19.46 -0.97 27.01
N VAL A 224 -19.08 0.30 27.05
CA VAL A 224 -17.72 0.72 26.72
C VAL A 224 -17.08 1.39 27.91
N THR A 225 -15.87 0.99 28.20
CA THR A 225 -15.05 1.61 29.24
C THR A 225 -13.94 2.40 28.55
N PHE A 226 -13.87 3.70 28.85
CA PHE A 226 -12.79 4.57 28.38
C PHE A 226 -12.13 5.20 29.61
N ASP A 227 -10.81 5.13 29.71
CA ASP A 227 -10.02 5.58 30.87
C ASP A 227 -10.57 5.05 32.20
N ASN A 228 -10.94 3.75 32.25
CA ASN A 228 -11.58 3.08 33.41
C ASN A 228 -12.94 3.65 33.84
N LYS A 229 -13.61 4.42 32.98
CA LYS A 229 -14.97 4.90 33.20
C LYS A 229 -15.91 4.30 32.16
N ASN A 230 -17.09 3.87 32.60
CA ASN A 230 -18.16 3.53 31.67
C ASN A 230 -18.69 4.83 31.05
N ILE A 231 -18.62 4.92 29.74
CA ILE A 231 -19.18 6.04 28.98
C ILE A 231 -20.48 5.61 28.29
N ASP A 232 -21.42 6.55 28.17
CA ASP A 232 -22.63 6.30 27.41
C ASP A 232 -22.39 6.42 25.91
N GLU A 233 -23.38 6.03 25.11
CA GLU A 233 -23.28 6.00 23.66
C GLU A 233 -23.09 7.38 23.03
N LYS A 234 -23.69 8.40 23.62
CA LYS A 234 -23.60 9.77 23.16
C LYS A 234 -22.18 10.29 23.39
N GLU A 235 -21.65 10.08 24.57
CA GLU A 235 -20.29 10.46 24.94
C GLU A 235 -19.27 9.75 24.05
N MET A 236 -19.48 8.45 23.75
CA MET A 236 -18.65 7.70 22.84
C MET A 236 -18.71 8.25 21.41
N ALA A 237 -19.90 8.61 20.92
CA ALA A 237 -20.07 9.21 19.59
C ALA A 237 -19.35 10.57 19.50
N GLU A 238 -19.51 11.43 20.50
CA GLU A 238 -18.85 12.74 20.56
C GLU A 238 -17.32 12.60 20.60
N GLN A 239 -16.82 11.62 21.34
CA GLN A 239 -15.39 11.35 21.42
C GLN A 239 -14.83 10.86 20.09
N LEU A 240 -15.51 9.91 19.42
CA LEU A 240 -15.12 9.42 18.11
C LEU A 240 -15.10 10.55 17.06
N ASP A 241 -16.14 11.40 17.05
CA ASP A 241 -16.21 12.55 16.14
C ASP A 241 -15.06 13.53 16.39
N LYS A 242 -14.70 13.77 17.65
CA LYS A 242 -13.55 14.60 18.01
C LYS A 242 -12.23 13.98 17.54
N GLU A 243 -12.00 12.70 17.81
CA GLU A 243 -10.78 12.00 17.37
C GLU A 243 -10.62 12.01 15.85
N ILE A 244 -11.69 11.77 15.09
CA ILE A 244 -11.64 11.81 13.63
C ILE A 244 -11.39 13.22 13.10
N LYS A 245 -11.96 14.25 13.73
CA LYS A 245 -11.65 15.65 13.36
C LYS A 245 -10.16 15.99 13.58
N GLU A 246 -9.60 15.59 14.72
CA GLU A 246 -8.17 15.79 14.98
C GLU A 246 -7.30 14.96 14.03
N PHE A 247 -7.68 13.72 13.74
CA PHE A 247 -7.02 12.90 12.74
C PHE A 247 -6.99 13.60 11.37
N ASN A 248 -8.12 14.12 10.90
CA ASN A 248 -8.21 14.78 9.60
C ASN A 248 -7.37 16.06 9.50
N LYS A 249 -7.14 16.76 10.62
CA LYS A 249 -6.21 17.90 10.66
C LYS A 249 -4.77 17.45 10.52
N THR A 250 -4.42 16.30 11.08
CA THR A 250 -3.07 15.75 11.08
C THR A 250 -2.77 15.00 9.77
N PHE A 251 -3.78 14.34 9.19
CA PHE A 251 -3.64 13.52 7.97
C PHE A 251 -4.39 14.18 6.81
N ASN A 252 -3.83 15.26 6.27
CA ASN A 252 -4.42 16.04 5.17
C ASN A 252 -3.62 15.95 3.85
N ASN A 253 -2.58 15.11 3.80
CA ASN A 253 -1.70 14.95 2.64
C ASN A 253 -1.78 13.53 2.06
N PRO A 254 -2.88 13.09 1.43
CA PRO A 254 -3.00 11.75 0.86
C PRO A 254 -2.03 11.55 -0.31
N ILE A 255 -1.65 10.29 -0.57
CA ILE A 255 -0.72 9.95 -1.66
C ILE A 255 -1.27 10.36 -3.04
N GLU A 256 -2.58 10.31 -3.22
CA GLU A 256 -3.27 10.83 -4.40
C GLU A 256 -4.00 12.11 -4.04
N ILE A 257 -3.64 13.19 -4.73
CA ILE A 257 -4.27 14.49 -4.49
C ILE A 257 -5.78 14.40 -4.81
N GLY A 258 -6.59 14.82 -3.86
CA GLY A 258 -8.06 14.77 -3.94
C GLY A 258 -8.69 13.49 -3.37
N ASP A 259 -7.89 12.53 -2.90
CA ASP A 259 -8.35 11.46 -2.04
C ASP A 259 -8.40 11.91 -0.56
N VAL A 260 -8.78 11.03 0.34
CA VAL A 260 -8.83 11.28 1.78
C VAL A 260 -8.22 10.11 2.56
N TRP A 261 -7.60 10.42 3.69
CA TRP A 261 -7.17 9.42 4.65
C TRP A 261 -8.37 8.86 5.43
N LEU A 262 -8.28 7.59 5.79
CA LEU A 262 -9.20 6.95 6.73
C LEU A 262 -8.40 6.35 7.90
N LYS A 263 -8.89 6.57 9.12
CA LYS A 263 -8.37 5.97 10.35
C LYS A 263 -8.82 4.52 10.48
#